data_b67a4dea2c6379b0cb7fc3ee275445ef
#
_entry.id   b67a4dea2c6379b0cb7fc3ee275445ef
#
_cell.length_a   1.000
_cell.length_b   1.000
_cell.length_c   1.000
_cell.angle_alpha   90.00
_cell.angle_beta   90.00
_cell.angle_gamma   90.00
#
_symmetry.space_group_name_H-M   'P 1'
#
loop_
_entity.id
_entity.type
_entity.pdbx_description
1 polymer ?
#
loop_
_entity_poly.entity_id
_entity_poly.type
_entity_poly.pdbx_seq_one_letter_code
_entity_poly.pdbx_strand_id
1 'polypeptide(L)'
;MKIRAVFFTLLLALLLFPAVGDAARLSDEEMELGDIRLGDTMEDVEAVYGEGDHIADGVKKWGGTTVHIFACDYGDSLVVQYRDEGDACRVISVHLGVNNVNKYSQRPSNEAQMIETPSGIHLDSTLKDLEAVYGYIPKPECGHNAPPVCGYFYNSADAVLAFYICPEHSPGIRSIWLHEKRT
;
A
#
# COMPACT_ATOMS: atom_id res chain seq x y z
N MET A 1 38.52 33.85 -25.91
CA MET A 1 38.20 32.41 -25.84
C MET A 1 37.76 31.95 -24.45
N LYS A 2 37.22 32.80 -23.56
CA LYS A 2 36.79 32.43 -22.18
C LYS A 2 35.27 32.45 -21.93
N ILE A 3 34.47 32.93 -22.89
CA ILE A 3 33.02 33.06 -22.74
C ILE A 3 32.25 31.74 -23.07
N ARG A 4 32.83 30.89 -23.92
CA ARG A 4 32.18 29.62 -24.33
C ARG A 4 32.19 28.51 -23.24
N ALA A 5 33.14 28.55 -22.31
CA ALA A 5 33.25 27.56 -21.24
C ALA A 5 32.23 27.78 -20.12
N VAL A 6 31.85 29.03 -19.83
CA VAL A 6 30.87 29.38 -18.80
C VAL A 6 29.45 28.99 -19.18
N PHE A 7 29.11 29.10 -20.51
CA PHE A 7 27.79 28.71 -21.01
C PHE A 7 27.57 27.18 -20.95
N PHE A 8 28.62 26.40 -21.19
CA PHE A 8 28.51 24.93 -21.15
C PHE A 8 28.33 24.38 -19.74
N THR A 9 28.99 25.02 -18.76
CA THR A 9 28.86 24.63 -17.34
C THR A 9 27.49 25.00 -16.76
N LEU A 10 26.90 26.12 -17.20
CA LEU A 10 25.57 26.54 -16.79
C LEU A 10 24.47 25.66 -17.39
N LEU A 11 24.64 25.21 -18.64
CA LEU A 11 23.69 24.33 -19.33
C LEU A 11 23.70 22.92 -18.72
N LEU A 12 24.88 22.42 -18.30
CA LEU A 12 25.00 21.12 -17.65
C LEU A 12 24.41 21.11 -16.24
N ALA A 13 24.48 22.23 -15.51
CA ALA A 13 23.86 22.38 -14.20
C ALA A 13 22.32 22.43 -14.26
N LEU A 14 21.72 22.89 -15.38
CA LEU A 14 20.26 22.88 -15.56
C LEU A 14 19.68 21.49 -15.84
N LEU A 15 20.52 20.53 -16.27
CA LEU A 15 20.09 19.16 -16.54
C LEU A 15 20.10 18.25 -15.29
N LEU A 16 20.59 18.76 -14.16
CA LEU A 16 20.66 18.04 -12.89
C LEU A 16 19.58 18.43 -11.89
N PHE A 17 18.66 19.33 -12.24
CA PHE A 17 17.48 19.53 -11.44
C PHE A 17 16.46 18.44 -11.82
N PRO A 18 16.11 17.50 -10.91
CA PRO A 18 14.98 16.62 -11.14
C PRO A 18 13.78 17.55 -11.38
N ALA A 19 13.01 17.28 -12.42
CA ALA A 19 11.75 17.97 -12.68
C ALA A 19 10.88 17.89 -11.44
N VAL A 20 10.75 18.99 -10.69
CA VAL A 20 9.79 19.13 -9.61
C VAL A 20 8.42 19.25 -10.27
N GLY A 21 7.69 18.15 -10.33
CA GLY A 21 6.31 18.24 -10.80
C GLY A 21 5.74 16.96 -11.40
N ASP A 22 5.66 15.92 -10.59
CA ASP A 22 4.54 14.97 -10.54
C ASP A 22 4.69 14.30 -9.18
N ALA A 23 3.61 14.18 -8.41
CA ALA A 23 3.65 13.41 -7.18
C ALA A 23 4.22 12.04 -7.54
N ALA A 24 5.43 11.70 -7.06
CA ALA A 24 6.19 10.57 -7.55
C ALA A 24 5.31 9.32 -7.47
N ARG A 25 4.96 8.82 -8.64
CA ARG A 25 4.13 7.63 -8.78
C ARG A 25 5.02 6.45 -8.42
N LEU A 26 4.58 5.58 -7.52
CA LEU A 26 5.30 4.34 -7.29
C LEU A 26 5.26 3.47 -8.54
N SER A 27 6.31 2.68 -8.74
CA SER A 27 6.32 1.66 -9.80
C SER A 27 5.28 0.58 -9.49
N ASP A 28 4.78 -0.09 -10.51
CA ASP A 28 3.84 -1.19 -10.33
C ASP A 28 4.49 -2.39 -9.60
N GLU A 29 5.83 -2.51 -9.66
CA GLU A 29 6.61 -3.50 -8.91
C GLU A 29 6.49 -3.32 -7.39
N GLU A 30 6.27 -2.09 -6.91
CA GLU A 30 6.08 -1.78 -5.50
C GLU A 30 4.63 -2.07 -5.03
N MET A 31 3.70 -2.34 -5.95
CA MET A 31 2.31 -2.67 -5.64
C MET A 31 2.13 -4.14 -5.27
N GLU A 32 2.85 -4.54 -4.23
CA GLU A 32 2.89 -5.88 -3.65
C GLU A 32 2.94 -5.76 -2.12
N LEU A 33 2.35 -6.70 -1.42
CA LEU A 33 2.42 -6.79 0.04
C LEU A 33 2.50 -8.25 0.47
N GLY A 34 3.65 -8.66 1.03
CA GLY A 34 3.87 -10.02 1.49
C GLY A 34 3.80 -11.04 0.34
N ASP A 35 4.48 -10.78 -0.77
CA ASP A 35 4.46 -11.63 -1.96
C ASP A 35 3.06 -11.78 -2.62
N ILE A 36 2.10 -10.91 -2.27
CA ILE A 36 0.75 -10.88 -2.86
C ILE A 36 0.60 -9.63 -3.73
N ARG A 37 0.20 -9.82 -4.99
CA ARG A 37 -0.09 -8.75 -5.96
C ARG A 37 -1.58 -8.67 -6.26
N LEU A 38 -2.03 -7.50 -6.66
CA LEU A 38 -3.36 -7.36 -7.25
C LEU A 38 -3.46 -8.16 -8.54
N GLY A 39 -4.55 -8.94 -8.68
CA GLY A 39 -4.76 -9.84 -9.81
C GLY A 39 -4.21 -11.26 -9.64
N ASP A 40 -3.43 -11.54 -8.60
CA ASP A 40 -3.05 -12.92 -8.25
C ASP A 40 -4.30 -13.75 -7.99
N THR A 41 -4.20 -15.06 -8.23
CA THR A 41 -5.31 -15.97 -7.96
C THR A 41 -5.36 -16.34 -6.47
N MET A 42 -6.50 -16.82 -6.00
CA MET A 42 -6.62 -17.34 -4.65
C MET A 42 -5.65 -18.50 -4.42
N GLU A 43 -5.46 -19.37 -5.42
CA GLU A 43 -4.51 -20.48 -5.37
C GLU A 43 -3.05 -20.01 -5.19
N ASP A 44 -2.68 -18.88 -5.83
CA ASP A 44 -1.34 -18.30 -5.65
C ASP A 44 -1.14 -17.84 -4.21
N VAL A 45 -2.13 -17.18 -3.60
CA VAL A 45 -2.07 -16.74 -2.20
C VAL A 45 -2.06 -17.93 -1.24
N GLU A 46 -2.89 -18.94 -1.48
CA GLU A 46 -2.93 -20.16 -0.64
C GLU A 46 -1.63 -20.97 -0.72
N ALA A 47 -0.92 -20.90 -1.85
CA ALA A 47 0.39 -21.53 -1.98
C ALA A 47 1.44 -20.92 -1.04
N VAL A 48 1.31 -19.65 -0.67
CA VAL A 48 2.23 -18.92 0.24
C VAL A 48 1.75 -19.00 1.69
N TYR A 49 0.47 -18.77 1.93
CA TYR A 49 -0.11 -18.56 3.29
C TYR A 49 -0.94 -19.73 3.80
N GLY A 50 -1.19 -20.74 2.96
CA GLY A 50 -2.13 -21.82 3.27
C GLY A 50 -3.59 -21.41 3.02
N GLU A 51 -4.52 -22.27 3.41
CA GLU A 51 -5.97 -22.03 3.26
C GLU A 51 -6.43 -20.91 4.21
N GLY A 52 -7.13 -19.91 3.67
CA GLY A 52 -7.66 -18.79 4.43
C GLY A 52 -9.08 -19.02 4.94
N ASP A 53 -9.39 -18.49 6.12
CA ASP A 53 -10.74 -18.49 6.68
C ASP A 53 -11.64 -17.50 5.98
N HIS A 54 -12.73 -17.94 5.37
CA HIS A 54 -13.74 -17.09 4.73
C HIS A 54 -14.50 -16.27 5.78
N ILE A 55 -14.33 -14.93 5.75
CA ILE A 55 -14.84 -14.04 6.79
C ILE A 55 -15.93 -13.06 6.33
N ALA A 56 -16.05 -12.82 5.03
CA ALA A 56 -17.02 -11.89 4.48
C ALA A 56 -17.40 -12.25 3.05
N ASP A 57 -18.62 -11.90 2.68
CA ASP A 57 -19.20 -12.17 1.38
C ASP A 57 -20.13 -11.02 0.96
N GLY A 58 -20.18 -10.72 -0.31
CA GLY A 58 -21.03 -9.66 -0.81
C GLY A 58 -21.04 -9.53 -2.32
N VAL A 59 -21.94 -8.69 -2.78
CA VAL A 59 -22.13 -8.37 -4.20
C VAL A 59 -21.95 -6.87 -4.38
N LYS A 60 -21.08 -6.47 -5.31
CA LYS A 60 -20.83 -5.05 -5.61
C LYS A 60 -20.97 -4.78 -7.11
N LYS A 61 -21.26 -3.53 -7.46
CA LYS A 61 -21.12 -3.04 -8.83
C LYS A 61 -19.66 -2.62 -9.07
N TRP A 62 -19.07 -3.18 -10.14
CA TRP A 62 -17.72 -2.88 -10.56
C TRP A 62 -17.70 -2.66 -12.07
N GLY A 63 -17.27 -1.49 -12.53
CA GLY A 63 -17.32 -1.16 -13.97
C GLY A 63 -18.72 -1.29 -14.60
N GLY A 64 -19.80 -1.09 -13.82
CA GLY A 64 -21.16 -1.27 -14.27
C GLY A 64 -21.71 -2.72 -14.22
N THR A 65 -20.84 -3.71 -13.97
CA THR A 65 -21.22 -5.11 -13.82
C THR A 65 -21.38 -5.46 -12.34
N THR A 66 -22.33 -6.36 -12.04
CA THR A 66 -22.47 -6.92 -10.69
C THR A 66 -21.50 -8.07 -10.53
N VAL A 67 -20.62 -8.00 -9.55
CA VAL A 67 -19.59 -9.00 -9.27
C VAL A 67 -19.70 -9.48 -7.82
N HIS A 68 -19.39 -10.75 -7.61
CA HIS A 68 -19.24 -11.32 -6.29
C HIS A 68 -17.85 -10.96 -5.73
N ILE A 69 -17.81 -10.51 -4.48
CA ILE A 69 -16.59 -10.18 -3.75
C ILE A 69 -16.65 -10.84 -2.39
N PHE A 70 -15.56 -11.46 -1.98
CA PHE A 70 -15.44 -12.07 -0.67
C PHE A 70 -14.06 -11.79 -0.06
N ALA A 71 -13.90 -12.07 1.22
CA ALA A 71 -12.65 -11.87 1.95
C ALA A 71 -12.27 -13.10 2.76
N CYS A 72 -10.99 -13.43 2.75
CA CYS A 72 -10.39 -14.48 3.56
C CYS A 72 -9.36 -13.89 4.54
N ASP A 73 -9.34 -14.41 5.76
CA ASP A 73 -8.35 -14.13 6.80
C ASP A 73 -7.30 -15.24 6.77
N TYR A 74 -6.04 -14.86 6.57
CA TYR A 74 -4.89 -15.77 6.52
C TYR A 74 -4.11 -15.79 7.84
N GLY A 75 -4.66 -15.22 8.90
CA GLY A 75 -3.97 -15.05 10.18
C GLY A 75 -3.05 -13.83 10.20
N ASP A 76 -2.37 -13.60 11.31
CA ASP A 76 -1.41 -12.52 11.54
C ASP A 76 -1.90 -11.13 11.10
N SER A 77 -3.22 -10.90 11.17
CA SER A 77 -3.89 -9.69 10.71
C SER A 77 -3.81 -9.46 9.19
N LEU A 78 -3.60 -10.52 8.40
CA LEU A 78 -3.59 -10.48 6.94
C LEU A 78 -4.97 -10.90 6.40
N VAL A 79 -5.64 -9.96 5.73
CA VAL A 79 -6.92 -10.19 5.08
C VAL A 79 -6.80 -9.88 3.60
N VAL A 80 -7.22 -10.79 2.75
CA VAL A 80 -7.23 -10.62 1.30
C VAL A 80 -8.67 -10.61 0.78
N GLN A 81 -9.00 -9.65 -0.08
CA GLN A 81 -10.29 -9.59 -0.76
C GLN A 81 -10.14 -10.05 -2.20
N TYR A 82 -11.07 -10.86 -2.62
CA TYR A 82 -11.12 -11.44 -3.95
C TYR A 82 -12.35 -11.00 -4.70
N ARG A 83 -12.24 -10.94 -6.04
CA ARG A 83 -13.32 -10.82 -6.99
C ARG A 83 -13.44 -12.14 -7.73
N ASP A 84 -14.65 -12.73 -7.74
CA ASP A 84 -14.97 -13.87 -8.56
C ASP A 84 -15.16 -13.42 -10.01
N GLU A 85 -14.31 -13.90 -10.91
CA GLU A 85 -14.36 -13.63 -12.35
C GLU A 85 -14.90 -14.84 -13.13
N GLY A 86 -15.33 -15.89 -12.42
CA GLY A 86 -15.96 -17.09 -12.99
C GLY A 86 -14.96 -18.18 -13.36
N ASP A 87 -13.78 -17.83 -13.86
CA ASP A 87 -12.67 -18.75 -14.16
C ASP A 87 -11.64 -18.82 -13.01
N ALA A 88 -11.53 -17.74 -12.27
CA ALA A 88 -10.65 -17.63 -11.09
C ALA A 88 -11.16 -16.57 -10.12
N CYS A 89 -10.80 -16.71 -8.85
CA CYS A 89 -10.94 -15.65 -7.84
C CYS A 89 -9.66 -14.85 -7.78
N ARG A 90 -9.74 -13.53 -8.06
CA ARG A 90 -8.56 -12.67 -8.15
C ARG A 90 -8.50 -11.64 -7.03
N VAL A 91 -7.29 -11.42 -6.53
CA VAL A 91 -6.98 -10.42 -5.50
C VAL A 91 -7.32 -9.02 -6.00
N ILE A 92 -8.15 -8.30 -5.24
CA ILE A 92 -8.49 -6.90 -5.49
C ILE A 92 -8.06 -5.98 -4.34
N SER A 93 -7.75 -6.55 -3.17
CA SER A 93 -7.21 -5.80 -2.04
C SER A 93 -6.48 -6.74 -1.07
N VAL A 94 -5.37 -6.25 -0.54
CA VAL A 94 -4.64 -6.88 0.57
C VAL A 94 -4.63 -5.91 1.72
N HIS A 95 -4.97 -6.38 2.92
CA HIS A 95 -4.99 -5.58 4.12
C HIS A 95 -4.19 -6.28 5.22
N LEU A 96 -3.14 -5.62 5.68
CA LEU A 96 -2.29 -6.08 6.77
C LEU A 96 -2.45 -5.16 7.99
N GLY A 97 -2.59 -5.74 9.17
CA GLY A 97 -2.56 -5.04 10.45
C GLY A 97 -3.94 -4.63 10.97
N VAL A 98 -3.97 -3.58 11.80
CA VAL A 98 -5.15 -3.21 12.57
C VAL A 98 -6.07 -2.31 11.75
N ASN A 99 -7.30 -2.77 11.51
CA ASN A 99 -8.32 -2.06 10.74
C ASN A 99 -9.37 -1.30 11.58
N ASN A 100 -9.21 -1.33 12.91
CA ASN A 100 -10.15 -0.68 13.83
C ASN A 100 -9.41 0.30 14.74
N VAL A 101 -9.85 1.55 14.79
CA VAL A 101 -9.26 2.63 15.62
C VAL A 101 -9.03 2.19 17.07
N ASN A 102 -9.98 1.47 17.66
CA ASN A 102 -9.85 0.99 19.04
C ASN A 102 -8.75 -0.05 19.25
N LYS A 103 -8.22 -0.62 18.18
CA LYS A 103 -7.12 -1.61 18.20
C LYS A 103 -5.76 -1.03 17.80
N TYR A 104 -5.68 0.22 17.34
CA TYR A 104 -4.41 0.83 16.91
C TYR A 104 -3.38 0.98 18.04
N SER A 105 -3.79 0.87 19.29
CA SER A 105 -2.89 0.79 20.44
C SER A 105 -2.24 -0.59 20.64
N GLN A 106 -2.77 -1.63 19.98
CA GLN A 106 -2.22 -2.97 20.08
C GLN A 106 -0.97 -3.08 19.19
N ARG A 107 0.06 -3.76 19.70
CA ARG A 107 1.24 -4.04 18.91
C ARG A 107 0.93 -5.19 17.94
N PRO A 108 1.32 -5.09 16.66
CA PRO A 108 1.23 -6.21 15.71
C PRO A 108 2.03 -7.42 16.21
N SER A 109 1.63 -8.63 15.81
CA SER A 109 2.41 -9.84 16.06
C SER A 109 3.80 -9.76 15.40
N ASN A 110 4.74 -10.59 15.85
CA ASN A 110 6.06 -10.63 15.21
C ASN A 110 5.96 -11.15 13.77
N GLU A 111 5.07 -12.09 13.54
CA GLU A 111 4.79 -12.69 12.24
C GLU A 111 4.23 -11.62 11.27
N ALA A 112 3.24 -10.84 11.72
CA ALA A 112 2.68 -9.74 10.93
C ALA A 112 3.74 -8.66 10.59
N GLN A 113 4.74 -8.46 11.43
CA GLN A 113 5.85 -7.53 11.18
C GLN A 113 6.86 -8.06 10.14
N MET A 114 6.82 -9.36 9.83
CA MET A 114 7.67 -9.96 8.77
C MET A 114 7.08 -9.79 7.37
N ILE A 115 5.80 -9.39 7.28
CA ILE A 115 5.12 -9.12 6.00
C ILE A 115 5.45 -7.68 5.59
N GLU A 116 6.06 -7.53 4.42
CA GLU A 116 6.58 -6.24 3.96
C GLU A 116 6.29 -5.98 2.48
N THR A 117 6.45 -4.73 2.06
CA THR A 117 6.48 -4.36 0.64
C THR A 117 7.82 -4.76 0.01
N PRO A 118 7.98 -4.81 -1.33
CA PRO A 118 9.24 -5.11 -2.00
C PRO A 118 10.42 -4.25 -1.53
N SER A 119 10.17 -3.02 -1.14
CA SER A 119 11.19 -2.11 -0.59
C SER A 119 11.37 -2.20 0.93
N GLY A 120 10.79 -3.20 1.60
CA GLY A 120 11.00 -3.50 3.01
C GLY A 120 10.21 -2.62 3.99
N ILE A 121 9.11 -1.99 3.56
CA ILE A 121 8.19 -1.30 4.47
C ILE A 121 7.22 -2.31 5.07
N HIS A 122 7.16 -2.36 6.40
CA HIS A 122 6.36 -3.30 7.19
C HIS A 122 5.62 -2.59 8.32
N LEU A 123 4.82 -3.31 9.09
CA LEU A 123 4.20 -2.77 10.31
C LEU A 123 5.29 -2.32 11.28
N ASP A 124 5.04 -1.23 12.02
CA ASP A 124 5.99 -0.49 12.87
C ASP A 124 7.07 0.33 12.12
N SER A 125 7.23 0.23 10.79
CA SER A 125 7.99 1.23 10.02
C SER A 125 7.44 2.64 10.26
N THR A 126 8.32 3.64 10.26
CA THR A 126 7.96 5.03 10.58
C THR A 126 7.80 5.89 9.32
N LEU A 127 7.29 7.11 9.47
CA LEU A 127 7.28 8.10 8.37
C LEU A 127 8.69 8.37 7.83
N LYS A 128 9.70 8.31 8.69
CA LYS A 128 11.10 8.51 8.28
C LYS A 128 11.59 7.36 7.39
N ASP A 129 11.12 6.13 7.64
CA ASP A 129 11.43 4.99 6.80
C ASP A 129 10.73 5.11 5.45
N LEU A 130 9.45 5.53 5.42
CA LEU A 130 8.74 5.85 4.17
C LEU A 130 9.47 6.92 3.34
N GLU A 131 9.92 7.99 3.97
CA GLU A 131 10.66 9.05 3.30
C GLU A 131 12.01 8.54 2.74
N ALA A 132 12.71 7.72 3.50
CA ALA A 132 14.00 7.16 3.10
C ALA A 132 13.85 6.21 1.89
N VAL A 133 12.76 5.42 1.85
CA VAL A 133 12.50 4.44 0.79
C VAL A 133 11.89 5.10 -0.44
N TYR A 134 10.81 5.87 -0.27
CA TYR A 134 10.05 6.43 -1.40
C TYR A 134 10.46 7.86 -1.79
N GLY A 135 11.38 8.49 -1.02
CA GLY A 135 11.90 9.81 -1.32
C GLY A 135 10.95 10.98 -1.02
N TYR A 136 9.72 10.70 -0.58
CA TYR A 136 8.74 11.71 -0.21
C TYR A 136 7.66 11.12 0.71
N ILE A 137 6.97 12.00 1.44
CA ILE A 137 5.79 11.65 2.24
C ILE A 137 4.57 12.36 1.64
N PRO A 138 3.52 11.63 1.21
CA PRO A 138 2.27 12.25 0.77
C PRO A 138 1.63 13.07 1.89
N LYS A 139 0.83 14.07 1.51
CA LYS A 139 0.02 14.80 2.48
C LYS A 139 -0.96 13.81 3.14
N PRO A 140 -0.99 13.70 4.49
CA PRO A 140 -1.86 12.75 5.14
C PRO A 140 -3.34 13.14 5.02
N GLU A 141 -4.19 12.14 4.94
CA GLU A 141 -5.63 12.25 5.15
C GLU A 141 -5.94 11.70 6.54
N CYS A 142 -6.28 12.58 7.48
CA CYS A 142 -6.54 12.18 8.86
C CYS A 142 -8.05 12.14 9.13
N GLY A 143 -8.50 11.05 9.76
CA GLY A 143 -9.87 10.90 10.23
C GLY A 143 -10.20 11.87 11.36
N HIS A 144 -11.50 12.11 11.56
CA HIS A 144 -12.03 12.98 12.63
C HIS A 144 -12.24 12.25 13.96
N ASN A 145 -11.87 10.97 14.04
CA ASN A 145 -11.96 10.18 15.26
C ASN A 145 -10.92 10.63 16.29
N ALA A 146 -11.14 10.35 17.56
CA ALA A 146 -10.21 10.58 18.63
C ALA A 146 -9.76 9.21 19.20
N PRO A 147 -8.50 8.82 19.08
CA PRO A 147 -7.39 9.51 18.40
C PRO A 147 -7.51 9.47 16.87
N PRO A 148 -6.98 10.47 16.16
CA PRO A 148 -7.01 10.50 14.71
C PRO A 148 -6.08 9.43 14.12
N VAL A 149 -6.57 8.73 13.11
CA VAL A 149 -5.76 7.85 12.26
C VAL A 149 -5.47 8.59 10.96
N CYS A 150 -4.22 8.66 10.57
CA CYS A 150 -3.76 9.34 9.38
C CYS A 150 -3.31 8.33 8.32
N GLY A 151 -3.88 8.41 7.13
CA GLY A 151 -3.51 7.62 5.96
C GLY A 151 -2.56 8.38 5.03
N TYR A 152 -1.55 7.70 4.53
CA TYR A 152 -0.57 8.18 3.57
C TYR A 152 -0.68 7.33 2.31
N PHE A 153 -1.12 7.93 1.20
CA PHE A 153 -1.53 7.22 -0.01
C PHE A 153 -0.49 7.37 -1.13
N TYR A 154 0.10 6.27 -1.52
CA TYR A 154 1.01 6.16 -2.66
C TYR A 154 0.28 5.53 -3.83
N ASN A 155 0.39 6.12 -5.00
CA ASN A 155 -0.37 5.72 -6.17
C ASN A 155 0.53 5.14 -7.26
N SER A 156 0.10 4.05 -7.91
CA SER A 156 0.59 3.63 -9.22
C SER A 156 -0.42 3.97 -10.34
N ALA A 157 -0.35 3.27 -11.48
CA ALA A 157 -1.35 3.41 -12.55
C ALA A 157 -2.74 3.00 -12.05
N ASP A 158 -2.86 1.80 -11.55
CA ASP A 158 -4.11 1.10 -11.31
C ASP A 158 -4.32 0.71 -9.84
N ALA A 159 -3.34 1.01 -8.97
CA ALA A 159 -3.35 0.63 -7.57
C ALA A 159 -3.05 1.79 -6.63
N VAL A 160 -3.42 1.59 -5.36
CA VAL A 160 -3.07 2.44 -4.22
C VAL A 160 -2.45 1.57 -3.14
N LEU A 161 -1.28 1.98 -2.65
CA LEU A 161 -0.65 1.47 -1.45
C LEU A 161 -0.78 2.53 -0.35
N ALA A 162 -1.49 2.20 0.73
CA ALA A 162 -1.82 3.12 1.80
C ALA A 162 -1.24 2.64 3.14
N PHE A 163 -0.61 3.57 3.86
CA PHE A 163 -0.03 3.33 5.18
C PHE A 163 -0.78 4.13 6.23
N TYR A 164 -1.27 3.47 7.27
CA TYR A 164 -2.04 4.09 8.33
C TYR A 164 -1.27 4.15 9.64
N ILE A 165 -1.20 5.34 10.20
CA ILE A 165 -0.53 5.64 11.47
C ILE A 165 -1.52 6.32 12.41
N CYS A 166 -1.46 5.94 13.70
CA CYS A 166 -2.15 6.63 14.77
C CYS A 166 -1.11 7.32 15.67
N PRO A 167 -0.74 8.58 15.39
CA PRO A 167 0.41 9.23 16.05
C PRO A 167 0.32 9.30 17.58
N GLU A 168 -0.90 9.33 18.14
CA GLU A 168 -1.12 9.35 19.58
C GLU A 168 -0.80 8.02 20.26
N HIS A 169 -0.81 6.90 19.51
CA HIS A 169 -0.52 5.57 20.04
C HIS A 169 0.86 5.06 19.66
N SER A 170 1.32 5.37 18.45
CA SER A 170 2.60 4.88 17.95
C SER A 170 3.07 5.75 16.77
N PRO A 171 4.38 6.02 16.66
CA PRO A 171 4.94 6.65 15.47
C PRO A 171 5.01 5.70 14.27
N GLY A 172 4.84 4.38 14.47
CA GLY A 172 4.93 3.37 13.43
C GLY A 172 3.61 3.08 12.73
N ILE A 173 3.72 2.50 11.54
CA ILE A 173 2.61 2.03 10.73
C ILE A 173 1.87 0.91 11.48
N ARG A 174 0.54 1.01 11.51
CA ARG A 174 -0.34 0.04 12.18
C ARG A 174 -1.20 -0.74 11.21
N SER A 175 -1.31 -0.25 9.98
CA SER A 175 -2.04 -0.94 8.93
C SER A 175 -1.47 -0.55 7.57
N ILE A 176 -1.39 -1.51 6.66
CA ILE A 176 -0.98 -1.35 5.27
C ILE A 176 -2.10 -1.90 4.40
N TRP A 177 -2.52 -1.12 3.42
CA TRP A 177 -3.56 -1.52 2.48
C TRP A 177 -3.06 -1.37 1.06
N LEU A 178 -3.13 -2.45 0.30
CA LEU A 178 -2.96 -2.44 -1.14
C LEU A 178 -4.32 -2.71 -1.78
N HIS A 179 -4.75 -1.87 -2.71
CA HIS A 179 -6.04 -2.09 -3.38
C HIS A 179 -6.07 -1.51 -4.79
N GLU A 180 -6.92 -2.09 -5.66
CA GLU A 180 -7.23 -1.56 -6.98
C GLU A 180 -7.86 -0.16 -6.89
N LYS A 181 -7.52 0.74 -7.83
CA LYS A 181 -8.25 1.99 -8.01
C LYS A 181 -9.65 1.69 -8.52
N ARG A 182 -10.62 2.32 -7.91
CA ARG A 182 -12.01 2.29 -8.40
C ARG A 182 -12.07 3.19 -9.64
N THR A 183 -12.31 2.58 -10.78
CA THR A 183 -12.66 3.28 -12.04
C THR A 183 -14.15 3.55 -12.13
#